data_bfce8e7da7d19386d4524b3056dc36bb
#
_entry.id   bfce8e7da7d19386d4524b3056dc36bb
#
_cell.length_a   1.000
_cell.length_b   1.000
_cell.length_c   1.000
_cell.angle_alpha   90.00
_cell.angle_beta   90.00
_cell.angle_gamma   90.00
#
_symmetry.space_group_name_H-M   'P 1'
#
loop_
_entity.id
_entity.type
_entity.pdbx_description
1 polymer ?
#
loop_
_entity_poly.entity_id
_entity_poly.type
_entity_poly.pdbx_seq_one_letter_code
_entity_poly.pdbx_strand_id
1 'polypeptide(L)'
;MNRKALAFPHKEDFPSRSAVLGSIPEDCFKKDTAKSLAYAAISTAMTVGCGLLAAAFIPLQAAWWPAWLAYAAVNGTIATGCWVIAHECGHNAFSDNRFIQDAVGYALHSVLLVPYFSWQRSHAVHHSRTNHLTEGETHVPYVKGEIKGDLNLKAKETLGEGPFAILQLVTHLVFGWPAYLLTGATGGSARGV
;
A
#
# COMPACT_ATOMS: atom_id res chain seq x y z
N MET A 1 -26.02 17.85 28.71
CA MET A 1 -25.94 17.01 27.50
C MET A 1 -25.55 15.60 27.92
N ASN A 2 -26.51 14.68 27.90
CA ASN A 2 -26.29 13.30 28.32
C ASN A 2 -25.41 12.61 27.25
N ARG A 3 -24.13 12.39 27.54
CA ARG A 3 -23.31 11.49 26.72
C ARG A 3 -23.83 10.06 26.97
N LYS A 4 -24.72 9.58 26.09
CA LYS A 4 -24.92 8.13 26.00
C LYS A 4 -23.57 7.51 25.75
N ALA A 5 -23.08 6.74 26.71
CA ALA A 5 -21.89 5.94 26.51
C ALA A 5 -22.14 5.11 25.25
N LEU A 6 -21.29 5.27 24.24
CA LEU A 6 -21.31 4.42 23.06
C LEU A 6 -21.05 3.00 23.57
N ALA A 7 -22.10 2.18 23.61
CA ALA A 7 -21.93 0.77 23.89
C ALA A 7 -21.07 0.17 22.78
N PHE A 8 -19.88 -0.31 23.12
CA PHE A 8 -19.06 -1.04 22.16
C PHE A 8 -19.78 -2.35 21.83
N PRO A 9 -19.87 -2.71 20.53
CA PRO A 9 -20.50 -3.96 20.15
C PRO A 9 -19.74 -5.15 20.77
N HIS A 10 -20.48 -6.11 21.29
CA HIS A 10 -19.90 -7.34 21.82
C HIS A 10 -19.55 -8.29 20.67
N LYS A 11 -18.61 -9.24 20.91
CA LYS A 11 -18.20 -10.21 19.90
C LYS A 11 -19.36 -11.00 19.31
N GLU A 12 -20.40 -11.19 20.09
CA GLU A 12 -21.64 -11.90 19.74
C GLU A 12 -22.54 -11.12 18.76
N ASP A 13 -22.34 -9.79 18.67
CA ASP A 13 -23.09 -8.91 17.75
C ASP A 13 -22.58 -9.02 16.31
N PHE A 14 -21.43 -9.67 16.09
CA PHE A 14 -20.84 -9.82 14.78
C PHE A 14 -21.13 -11.20 14.19
N PRO A 15 -21.41 -11.29 12.87
CA PRO A 15 -21.58 -12.57 12.22
C PRO A 15 -20.29 -13.41 12.31
N SER A 16 -20.45 -14.73 12.38
CA SER A 16 -19.31 -15.63 12.34
C SER A 16 -18.58 -15.53 11.00
N ARG A 17 -17.27 -15.84 10.98
CA ARG A 17 -16.49 -15.86 9.74
C ARG A 17 -17.14 -16.75 8.67
N SER A 18 -17.68 -17.91 9.06
CA SER A 18 -18.35 -18.81 8.15
C SER A 18 -19.62 -18.24 7.55
N ALA A 19 -20.41 -17.48 8.34
CA ALA A 19 -21.60 -16.79 7.86
C ALA A 19 -21.24 -15.71 6.84
N VAL A 20 -20.17 -14.93 7.11
CA VAL A 20 -19.68 -13.89 6.18
C VAL A 20 -19.20 -14.55 4.88
N LEU A 21 -18.33 -15.58 4.95
CA LEU A 21 -17.83 -16.26 3.77
C LEU A 21 -18.95 -16.92 2.97
N GLY A 22 -19.93 -17.53 3.64
CA GLY A 22 -21.08 -18.16 2.98
C GLY A 22 -22.04 -17.19 2.29
N SER A 23 -21.98 -15.89 2.61
CA SER A 23 -22.76 -14.86 1.92
C SER A 23 -22.11 -14.36 0.62
N ILE A 24 -20.84 -14.71 0.37
CA ILE A 24 -20.11 -14.29 -0.82
C ILE A 24 -20.33 -15.35 -1.93
N PRO A 25 -20.73 -14.95 -3.15
CA PRO A 25 -20.90 -15.89 -4.25
C PRO A 25 -19.61 -16.69 -4.53
N GLU A 26 -19.74 -17.97 -4.83
CA GLU A 26 -18.59 -18.87 -5.09
C GLU A 26 -17.70 -18.37 -6.23
N ASP A 27 -18.26 -17.71 -7.23
CA ASP A 27 -17.51 -17.17 -8.36
C ASP A 27 -16.49 -16.10 -7.95
N CYS A 28 -16.69 -15.42 -6.83
CA CYS A 28 -15.75 -14.45 -6.28
C CYS A 28 -14.45 -15.09 -5.76
N PHE A 29 -14.45 -16.40 -5.52
CA PHE A 29 -13.26 -17.14 -5.07
C PHE A 29 -12.51 -17.82 -6.21
N LYS A 30 -13.04 -17.80 -7.45
CA LYS A 30 -12.39 -18.40 -8.59
C LYS A 30 -11.29 -17.48 -9.14
N LYS A 31 -10.11 -18.04 -9.33
CA LYS A 31 -8.96 -17.32 -9.92
C LYS A 31 -8.83 -17.70 -11.39
N ASP A 32 -8.54 -16.71 -12.21
CA ASP A 32 -8.22 -16.90 -13.63
C ASP A 32 -6.77 -16.50 -13.89
N THR A 33 -5.88 -17.50 -13.86
CA THR A 33 -4.44 -17.27 -14.03
C THR A 33 -4.11 -16.65 -15.39
N ALA A 34 -4.80 -17.04 -16.47
CA ALA A 34 -4.54 -16.50 -17.81
C ALA A 34 -4.90 -15.03 -17.89
N LYS A 35 -6.06 -14.66 -17.36
CA LYS A 35 -6.51 -13.27 -17.26
C LYS A 35 -5.57 -12.44 -16.39
N SER A 36 -5.14 -12.96 -15.24
CA SER A 36 -4.20 -12.30 -14.34
C SER A 36 -2.85 -12.05 -15.02
N LEU A 37 -2.30 -13.04 -15.74
CA LEU A 37 -1.08 -12.90 -16.54
C LEU A 37 -1.22 -11.86 -17.66
N ALA A 38 -2.37 -11.81 -18.32
CA ALA A 38 -2.64 -10.79 -19.36
C ALA A 38 -2.60 -9.38 -18.76
N TYR A 39 -3.22 -9.13 -17.61
CA TYR A 39 -3.13 -7.83 -16.93
C TYR A 39 -1.70 -7.50 -16.47
N ALA A 40 -0.95 -8.47 -15.98
CA ALA A 40 0.45 -8.28 -15.62
C ALA A 40 1.28 -7.88 -16.85
N ALA A 41 1.09 -8.56 -17.98
CA ALA A 41 1.77 -8.25 -19.24
C ALA A 41 1.40 -6.85 -19.75
N ILE A 42 0.13 -6.48 -19.74
CA ILE A 42 -0.35 -5.15 -20.17
C ILE A 42 0.26 -4.05 -19.28
N SER A 43 0.17 -4.17 -17.96
CA SER A 43 0.71 -3.17 -17.03
C SER A 43 2.23 -3.02 -17.18
N THR A 44 2.94 -4.13 -17.34
CA THR A 44 4.39 -4.12 -17.59
C THR A 44 4.73 -3.47 -18.93
N ALA A 45 4.02 -3.83 -20.00
CA ALA A 45 4.23 -3.26 -21.32
C ALA A 45 3.96 -1.74 -21.34
N MET A 46 2.92 -1.27 -20.67
CA MET A 46 2.63 0.16 -20.54
C MET A 46 3.74 0.90 -19.80
N THR A 47 4.19 0.33 -18.65
CA THR A 47 5.26 0.94 -17.84
C THR A 47 6.58 1.02 -18.61
N VAL A 48 6.99 -0.08 -19.24
CA VAL A 48 8.21 -0.14 -20.06
C VAL A 48 8.08 0.75 -21.30
N GLY A 49 6.95 0.69 -21.99
CA GLY A 49 6.69 1.51 -23.17
C GLY A 49 6.74 3.01 -22.89
N CYS A 50 6.16 3.44 -21.77
CA CYS A 50 6.25 4.83 -21.32
C CYS A 50 7.71 5.24 -21.03
N GLY A 51 8.49 4.34 -20.39
CA GLY A 51 9.92 4.58 -20.14
C GLY A 51 10.74 4.69 -21.44
N LEU A 52 10.50 3.81 -22.41
CA LEU A 52 11.17 3.86 -23.69
C LEU A 52 10.83 5.13 -24.49
N LEU A 53 9.56 5.55 -24.46
CA LEU A 53 9.14 6.82 -25.07
C LEU A 53 9.83 8.02 -24.41
N ALA A 54 9.85 8.06 -23.09
CA ALA A 54 10.57 9.13 -22.37
C ALA A 54 12.05 9.16 -22.72
N ALA A 55 12.71 8.01 -22.74
CA ALA A 55 14.14 7.91 -23.12
C ALA A 55 14.40 8.33 -24.56
N ALA A 56 13.46 8.11 -25.49
CA ALA A 56 13.60 8.48 -26.89
C ALA A 56 13.34 9.98 -27.14
N PHE A 57 12.45 10.60 -26.38
CA PHE A 57 11.95 11.95 -26.70
C PHE A 57 12.31 13.04 -25.68
N ILE A 58 12.74 12.68 -24.47
CA ILE A 58 13.10 13.66 -23.45
C ILE A 58 14.63 13.72 -23.34
N PRO A 59 15.29 14.82 -23.73
CA PRO A 59 16.74 14.97 -23.61
C PRO A 59 17.20 14.91 -22.16
N LEU A 60 18.36 14.26 -21.92
CA LEU A 60 19.02 14.20 -20.60
C LEU A 60 19.80 15.49 -20.30
N GLN A 61 19.11 16.61 -20.28
CA GLN A 61 19.66 17.95 -19.99
C GLN A 61 18.86 18.58 -18.85
N ALA A 62 19.54 19.38 -18.02
CA ALA A 62 18.91 20.03 -16.87
C ALA A 62 17.67 20.87 -17.23
N ALA A 63 17.66 21.52 -18.40
CA ALA A 63 16.52 22.29 -18.87
C ALA A 63 15.23 21.47 -19.05
N TRP A 64 15.34 20.15 -19.21
CA TRP A 64 14.19 19.25 -19.42
C TRP A 64 13.64 18.62 -18.13
N TRP A 65 14.09 19.10 -16.94
CA TRP A 65 13.60 18.59 -15.67
C TRP A 65 12.05 18.61 -15.53
N PRO A 66 11.30 19.61 -16.07
CA PRO A 66 9.84 19.57 -15.94
C PRO A 66 9.20 18.41 -16.71
N ALA A 67 9.76 18.09 -17.91
CA ALA A 67 9.30 16.94 -18.70
C ALA A 67 9.61 15.61 -18.00
N TRP A 68 10.79 15.49 -17.37
CA TRP A 68 11.13 14.33 -16.55
C TRP A 68 10.24 14.19 -15.32
N LEU A 69 9.85 15.30 -14.68
CA LEU A 69 8.91 15.29 -13.57
C LEU A 69 7.51 14.85 -14.02
N ALA A 70 7.03 15.36 -15.16
CA ALA A 70 5.77 14.93 -15.75
C ALA A 70 5.79 13.42 -16.10
N TYR A 71 6.89 12.96 -16.72
CA TYR A 71 7.11 11.54 -16.98
C TYR A 71 7.05 10.71 -15.67
N ALA A 72 7.77 11.15 -14.62
CA ALA A 72 7.78 10.43 -13.36
C ALA A 72 6.37 10.31 -12.75
N ALA A 73 5.57 11.37 -12.81
CA ALA A 73 4.18 11.34 -12.35
C ALA A 73 3.30 10.39 -13.18
N VAL A 74 3.39 10.46 -14.51
CA VAL A 74 2.61 9.63 -15.42
C VAL A 74 3.02 8.16 -15.31
N ASN A 75 4.34 7.88 -15.44
CA ASN A 75 4.81 6.50 -15.40
C ASN A 75 4.71 5.89 -14.00
N GLY A 76 4.87 6.67 -12.94
CA GLY A 76 4.63 6.23 -11.58
C GLY A 76 3.17 5.79 -11.38
N THR A 77 2.23 6.54 -11.93
CA THR A 77 0.80 6.16 -11.91
C THR A 77 0.55 4.86 -12.69
N ILE A 78 1.14 4.71 -13.87
CA ILE A 78 1.05 3.48 -14.68
C ILE A 78 1.68 2.30 -13.91
N ALA A 79 2.87 2.48 -13.34
CA ALA A 79 3.60 1.46 -12.60
C ALA A 79 2.89 1.02 -11.31
N THR A 80 1.98 1.84 -10.76
CA THR A 80 1.10 1.42 -9.66
C THR A 80 0.27 0.20 -10.06
N GLY A 81 -0.09 0.03 -11.34
CA GLY A 81 -0.73 -1.19 -11.84
C GLY A 81 0.12 -2.44 -11.63
N CYS A 82 1.44 -2.37 -11.89
CA CYS A 82 2.38 -3.46 -11.61
C CYS A 82 2.47 -3.73 -10.10
N TRP A 83 2.51 -2.67 -9.29
CA TRP A 83 2.56 -2.80 -7.84
C TRP A 83 1.31 -3.49 -7.27
N VAL A 84 0.11 -3.10 -7.73
CA VAL A 84 -1.17 -3.70 -7.31
C VAL A 84 -1.25 -5.17 -7.73
N ILE A 85 -0.81 -5.53 -8.94
CA ILE A 85 -0.78 -6.93 -9.37
C ILE A 85 0.13 -7.78 -8.48
N ALA A 86 1.32 -7.28 -8.14
CA ALA A 86 2.22 -7.97 -7.21
C ALA A 86 1.64 -8.04 -5.80
N HIS A 87 0.90 -7.02 -5.36
CA HIS A 87 0.14 -7.01 -4.11
C HIS A 87 -0.92 -8.14 -4.09
N GLU A 88 -1.67 -8.32 -5.18
CA GLU A 88 -2.65 -9.42 -5.30
C GLU A 88 -1.97 -10.80 -5.32
N CYS A 89 -0.76 -10.89 -5.87
CA CYS A 89 0.07 -12.09 -5.71
C CYS A 89 0.36 -12.36 -4.21
N GLY A 90 0.66 -11.33 -3.44
CA GLY A 90 0.87 -11.42 -1.99
C GLY A 90 -0.34 -11.93 -1.22
N HIS A 91 -1.53 -11.61 -1.68
CA HIS A 91 -2.81 -12.08 -1.12
C HIS A 91 -3.22 -13.48 -1.57
N ASN A 92 -2.44 -14.16 -2.37
CA ASN A 92 -2.82 -15.42 -3.02
C ASN A 92 -4.06 -15.30 -3.91
N ALA A 93 -4.30 -14.13 -4.52
CA ALA A 93 -5.46 -13.88 -5.37
C ALA A 93 -5.17 -14.02 -6.88
N PHE A 94 -3.89 -14.05 -7.28
CA PHE A 94 -3.46 -14.01 -8.67
C PHE A 94 -3.63 -15.36 -9.40
N SER A 95 -3.25 -16.47 -8.77
CA SER A 95 -3.24 -17.79 -9.37
C SER A 95 -3.42 -18.88 -8.31
N ASP A 96 -3.98 -20.05 -8.72
CA ASP A 96 -3.97 -21.26 -7.89
C ASP A 96 -2.60 -21.94 -7.90
N ASN A 97 -1.77 -21.68 -8.91
CA ASN A 97 -0.38 -22.13 -8.94
C ASN A 97 0.51 -21.16 -8.17
N ARG A 98 0.95 -21.59 -6.98
CA ARG A 98 1.75 -20.78 -6.07
C ARG A 98 3.08 -20.34 -6.66
N PHE A 99 3.72 -21.19 -7.44
CA PHE A 99 4.99 -20.82 -8.08
C PHE A 99 4.82 -19.67 -9.08
N ILE A 100 3.79 -19.72 -9.94
CA ILE A 100 3.50 -18.65 -10.90
C ILE A 100 3.22 -17.35 -10.15
N GLN A 101 2.37 -17.42 -9.13
CA GLN A 101 2.00 -16.26 -8.32
C GLN A 101 3.21 -15.61 -7.64
N ASP A 102 4.03 -16.42 -6.93
CA ASP A 102 5.19 -15.88 -6.21
C ASP A 102 6.27 -15.38 -7.17
N ALA A 103 6.46 -16.04 -8.33
CA ALA A 103 7.40 -15.58 -9.35
C ALA A 103 7.00 -14.21 -9.94
N VAL A 104 5.72 -14.04 -10.30
CA VAL A 104 5.20 -12.75 -10.81
C VAL A 104 5.28 -11.67 -9.73
N GLY A 105 4.80 -11.96 -8.53
CA GLY A 105 4.83 -11.02 -7.40
C GLY A 105 6.25 -10.59 -7.06
N TYR A 106 7.19 -11.53 -6.99
CA TYR A 106 8.60 -11.25 -6.75
C TYR A 106 9.21 -10.39 -7.85
N ALA A 107 8.98 -10.72 -9.12
CA ALA A 107 9.55 -9.97 -10.24
C ALA A 107 9.04 -8.52 -10.26
N LEU A 108 7.74 -8.32 -10.19
CA LEU A 108 7.14 -6.98 -10.25
C LEU A 108 7.49 -6.13 -9.04
N HIS A 109 7.43 -6.67 -7.83
CA HIS A 109 7.80 -5.95 -6.62
C HIS A 109 9.30 -5.63 -6.58
N SER A 110 10.17 -6.54 -6.99
CA SER A 110 11.63 -6.30 -6.98
C SER A 110 12.02 -5.15 -7.91
N VAL A 111 11.43 -5.05 -9.11
CA VAL A 111 11.65 -3.93 -10.04
C VAL A 111 11.20 -2.59 -9.40
N LEU A 112 10.18 -2.61 -8.57
CA LEU A 112 9.67 -1.44 -7.85
C LEU A 112 10.32 -1.25 -6.48
N LEU A 113 11.42 -1.93 -6.19
CA LEU A 113 12.18 -1.87 -4.94
C LEU A 113 11.38 -2.30 -3.71
N VAL A 114 10.45 -3.24 -3.88
CA VAL A 114 9.68 -3.85 -2.79
C VAL A 114 10.24 -5.23 -2.49
N PRO A 115 10.68 -5.52 -1.26
CA PRO A 115 11.13 -6.87 -0.87
C PRO A 115 9.91 -7.80 -0.72
N TYR A 116 9.50 -8.47 -1.79
CA TYR A 116 8.22 -9.17 -1.94
C TYR A 116 7.86 -10.07 -0.76
N PHE A 117 8.71 -11.00 -0.37
CA PHE A 117 8.37 -11.95 0.70
C PHE A 117 8.30 -11.33 2.08
N SER A 118 9.17 -10.35 2.39
CA SER A 118 9.11 -9.60 3.64
C SER A 118 7.85 -8.75 3.70
N TRP A 119 7.54 -8.08 2.57
CA TRP A 119 6.32 -7.29 2.43
C TRP A 119 5.06 -8.16 2.56
N GLN A 120 5.00 -9.30 1.87
CA GLN A 120 3.88 -10.25 1.93
C GLN A 120 3.55 -10.65 3.37
N ARG A 121 4.60 -10.95 4.17
CA ARG A 121 4.43 -11.31 5.58
C ARG A 121 3.90 -10.14 6.41
N SER A 122 4.55 -8.98 6.35
CA SER A 122 4.14 -7.81 7.15
C SER A 122 2.75 -7.32 6.73
N HIS A 123 2.43 -7.42 5.45
CA HIS A 123 1.13 -7.06 4.90
C HIS A 123 0.00 -8.00 5.37
N ALA A 124 0.27 -9.29 5.48
CA ALA A 124 -0.66 -10.24 6.08
C ALA A 124 -0.93 -9.93 7.57
N VAL A 125 0.10 -9.52 8.31
CA VAL A 125 -0.07 -9.04 9.70
C VAL A 125 -0.88 -7.76 9.73
N HIS A 126 -0.61 -6.81 8.82
CA HIS A 126 -1.39 -5.58 8.70
C HIS A 126 -2.89 -5.88 8.49
N HIS A 127 -3.25 -6.77 7.57
CA HIS A 127 -4.65 -7.15 7.37
C HIS A 127 -5.30 -7.83 8.57
N SER A 128 -4.56 -8.67 9.29
CA SER A 128 -5.07 -9.36 10.48
C SER A 128 -5.15 -8.47 11.72
N ARG A 129 -4.42 -7.34 11.73
CA ARG A 129 -4.24 -6.43 12.88
C ARG A 129 -4.41 -4.96 12.49
N THR A 130 -5.24 -4.69 11.48
CA THR A 130 -5.50 -3.33 11.02
C THR A 130 -5.95 -2.43 12.17
N ASN A 131 -5.31 -1.26 12.30
CA ASN A 131 -5.53 -0.28 13.37
C ASN A 131 -5.29 -0.80 14.80
N HIS A 132 -4.66 -1.94 14.98
CA HIS A 132 -4.33 -2.42 16.32
C HIS A 132 -3.09 -1.68 16.86
N LEU A 133 -3.25 -1.01 18.01
CA LEU A 133 -2.22 -0.10 18.57
C LEU A 133 -0.95 -0.82 19.03
N THR A 134 -1.06 -2.06 19.51
CA THR A 134 0.07 -2.80 20.10
C THR A 134 0.54 -3.99 19.28
N GLU A 135 -0.32 -4.52 18.38
CA GLU A 135 0.01 -5.72 17.60
C GLU A 135 0.10 -5.44 16.08
N GLY A 136 -0.12 -4.20 15.67
CA GLY A 136 0.07 -3.77 14.29
C GLY A 136 1.57 -3.68 13.96
N GLU A 137 1.97 -4.18 12.78
CA GLU A 137 3.36 -4.04 12.28
C GLU A 137 3.56 -2.78 11.45
N THR A 138 2.56 -2.39 10.66
CA THR A 138 2.65 -1.25 9.75
C THR A 138 1.39 -0.39 9.85
N HIS A 139 1.53 0.91 9.60
CA HIS A 139 0.43 1.87 9.63
C HIS A 139 -0.33 1.88 10.97
N VAL A 140 0.43 1.80 12.07
CA VAL A 140 -0.15 1.89 13.42
C VAL A 140 -0.63 3.32 13.65
N PRO A 141 -1.88 3.52 14.13
CA PRO A 141 -2.40 4.86 14.39
C PRO A 141 -1.61 5.62 15.44
N TYR A 142 -1.49 6.93 15.27
CA TYR A 142 -0.89 7.79 16.28
C TYR A 142 -1.81 7.92 17.50
N VAL A 143 -1.24 7.80 18.68
CA VAL A 143 -1.97 7.90 19.96
C VAL A 143 -1.75 9.29 20.57
N LYS A 144 -2.83 9.94 21.00
CA LYS A 144 -2.76 11.19 21.77
C LYS A 144 -2.09 10.91 23.11
N GLY A 145 -1.17 11.76 23.51
CA GLY A 145 -0.32 11.57 24.70
C GLY A 145 1.03 10.93 24.39
N GLU A 146 1.25 10.47 23.15
CA GLU A 146 2.57 10.06 22.66
C GLU A 146 3.22 11.16 21.84
N ILE A 147 4.55 11.23 21.84
CA ILE A 147 5.33 12.31 21.18
C ILE A 147 4.90 12.49 19.72
N LYS A 148 4.80 11.41 18.95
CA LYS A 148 4.41 11.47 17.52
C LYS A 148 2.97 11.97 17.36
N GLY A 149 2.05 11.50 18.20
CA GLY A 149 0.65 11.91 18.16
C GLY A 149 0.45 13.37 18.52
N ASP A 150 1.11 13.83 19.58
CA ASP A 150 1.00 15.21 20.05
C ASP A 150 1.66 16.20 19.07
N LEU A 151 2.80 15.84 18.46
CA LEU A 151 3.42 16.63 17.40
C LEU A 151 2.51 16.78 16.17
N ASN A 152 1.84 15.69 15.80
CA ASN A 152 0.92 15.69 14.67
C ASN A 152 -0.31 16.59 14.94
N LEU A 153 -0.89 16.46 16.13
CA LEU A 153 -1.99 17.34 16.56
C LEU A 153 -1.59 18.80 16.60
N LYS A 154 -0.43 19.12 17.20
CA LYS A 154 0.10 20.48 17.27
C LYS A 154 0.35 21.08 15.88
N ALA A 155 0.89 20.28 14.96
CA ALA A 155 1.09 20.72 13.58
C ALA A 155 -0.27 21.02 12.89
N LYS A 156 -1.28 20.16 13.08
CA LYS A 156 -2.64 20.40 12.56
C LYS A 156 -3.28 21.65 13.14
N GLU A 157 -3.16 21.87 14.45
CA GLU A 157 -3.69 23.05 15.14
C GLU A 157 -3.00 24.35 14.68
N THR A 158 -1.67 24.29 14.47
CA THR A 158 -0.88 25.46 14.06
C THR A 158 -1.10 25.85 12.60
N LEU A 159 -1.15 24.87 11.69
CA LEU A 159 -1.24 25.09 10.25
C LEU A 159 -2.69 25.23 9.75
N GLY A 160 -3.65 24.70 10.51
CA GLY A 160 -5.01 24.49 10.02
C GLY A 160 -5.15 23.25 9.15
N GLU A 161 -6.38 22.80 8.91
CA GLU A 161 -6.66 21.51 8.24
C GLU A 161 -6.14 21.43 6.80
N GLY A 162 -6.35 22.48 6.00
CA GLY A 162 -5.96 22.48 4.58
C GLY A 162 -4.45 22.41 4.36
N PRO A 163 -3.65 23.36 4.88
CA PRO A 163 -2.19 23.31 4.79
C PRO A 163 -1.60 22.05 5.42
N PHE A 164 -2.14 21.58 6.54
CA PHE A 164 -1.71 20.34 7.17
C PHE A 164 -1.95 19.12 6.25
N ALA A 165 -3.11 19.02 5.60
CA ALA A 165 -3.40 17.93 4.67
C ALA A 165 -2.44 17.94 3.46
N ILE A 166 -2.13 19.13 2.92
CA ILE A 166 -1.14 19.28 1.84
C ILE A 166 0.26 18.84 2.31
N LEU A 167 0.68 19.27 3.49
CA LEU A 167 1.97 18.88 4.07
C LEU A 167 2.05 17.34 4.23
N GLN A 168 1.01 16.73 4.76
CA GLN A 168 0.92 15.27 4.90
C GLN A 168 1.00 14.58 3.55
N LEU A 169 0.24 15.05 2.56
CA LEU A 169 0.25 14.49 1.21
C LEU A 169 1.65 14.54 0.58
N VAL A 170 2.29 15.72 0.58
CA VAL A 170 3.64 15.91 0.03
C VAL A 170 4.66 15.02 0.77
N THR A 171 4.59 14.99 2.10
CA THR A 171 5.50 14.18 2.91
C THR A 171 5.35 12.69 2.59
N HIS A 172 4.12 12.19 2.44
CA HIS A 172 3.89 10.80 2.08
C HIS A 172 4.34 10.47 0.66
N LEU A 173 4.07 11.34 -0.32
CA LEU A 173 4.47 11.11 -1.71
C LEU A 173 5.99 11.14 -1.90
N VAL A 174 6.70 12.04 -1.21
CA VAL A 174 8.15 12.22 -1.40
C VAL A 174 8.95 11.29 -0.49
N PHE A 175 8.57 11.18 0.78
CA PHE A 175 9.38 10.51 1.80
C PHE A 175 8.75 9.22 2.32
N GLY A 176 7.45 8.97 2.09
CA GLY A 176 6.75 7.84 2.69
C GLY A 176 7.40 6.51 2.37
N TRP A 177 7.64 6.24 1.10
CA TRP A 177 8.26 4.99 0.67
C TRP A 177 9.74 4.85 1.07
N PRO A 178 10.61 5.85 0.82
CA PRO A 178 11.99 5.80 1.32
C PRO A 178 12.09 5.65 2.84
N ALA A 179 11.27 6.39 3.60
CA ALA A 179 11.27 6.29 5.05
C ALA A 179 10.80 4.91 5.54
N TYR A 180 9.77 4.34 4.90
CA TYR A 180 9.32 2.98 5.21
C TYR A 180 10.43 1.94 4.99
N LEU A 181 11.09 1.97 3.83
CA LEU A 181 12.14 1.00 3.49
C LEU A 181 13.39 1.12 4.37
N LEU A 182 13.82 2.34 4.68
CA LEU A 182 15.11 2.59 5.32
C LEU A 182 15.00 2.65 6.85
N THR A 183 13.87 3.06 7.40
CA THR A 183 13.74 3.34 8.84
C THR A 183 12.57 2.62 9.51
N GLY A 184 11.69 1.97 8.75
CA GLY A 184 10.45 1.41 9.31
C GLY A 184 9.52 2.48 9.88
N ALA A 185 9.49 3.69 9.32
CA ALA A 185 8.84 4.88 9.89
C ALA A 185 7.36 4.71 10.26
N THR A 186 6.64 3.81 9.58
CA THR A 186 5.24 3.49 9.85
C THR A 186 5.06 2.22 10.69
N GLY A 187 6.16 1.60 11.09
CA GLY A 187 6.16 0.39 11.91
C GLY A 187 5.67 0.66 13.32
N GLY A 188 4.90 -0.27 13.87
CA GLY A 188 4.63 -0.36 15.29
C GLY A 188 5.86 -0.87 16.07
N SER A 189 5.73 -1.04 17.38
CA SER A 189 6.74 -1.69 18.18
C SER A 189 6.99 -3.09 17.62
N ALA A 190 8.24 -3.39 17.27
CA ALA A 190 8.60 -4.71 16.81
C ALA A 190 8.13 -5.71 17.87
N ARG A 191 7.33 -6.70 17.46
CA ARG A 191 7.00 -7.81 18.34
C ARG A 191 8.33 -8.44 18.74
N GLY A 192 8.62 -8.40 20.04
CA GLY A 192 9.87 -8.82 20.63
C GLY A 192 10.59 -9.89 19.83
N VAL A 193 11.66 -9.44 19.19
CA VAL A 193 12.75 -10.26 18.77
C VAL A 193 13.67 -10.35 19.97
#